data_cc81b5fae2d759de71c9b96bbe7424ce
#
_entry.id   cc81b5fae2d759de71c9b96bbe7424ce
#
_cell.length_a   1.000
_cell.length_b   1.000
_cell.length_c   1.000
_cell.angle_alpha   90.00
_cell.angle_beta   90.00
_cell.angle_gamma   90.00
#
_symmetry.space_group_name_H-M   'P 1'
#
loop_
_entity.id
_entity.type
_entity.pdbx_description
1 polymer ?
#
loop_
_entity_poly.entity_id
_entity_poly.type
_entity_poly.pdbx_seq_one_letter_code
_entity_poly.pdbx_strand_id
1 'polypeptide(L)'
;SSNSSSSGFIYPLPFETLTLGAHRPPHPSWSNACNEALAAHLLKVTTMTEQHTPFTADTPPIEIETGQNPQWSVIWMHGLGADGSDFEPIVAELGLPDAPAMRFIFPHAPLRPVTCNGGYVMRAWYDIISLAPDTRQIDEAGLLESRALVRHLIEREGARGVPSERVILAGFSQGGAVAYLSGLTHPAPLAGIIALSTYIPSARLVSND
;
A
#
# COMPACT_ATOMS: atom_id res chain seq x y z
N SER A 1 -6.06 -57.91 -5.13
CA SER A 1 -5.15 -57.95 -6.29
C SER A 1 -5.44 -56.86 -7.28
N SER A 2 -4.65 -55.90 -7.29
CA SER A 2 -3.99 -55.18 -8.39
C SER A 2 -3.62 -53.76 -8.00
N ASN A 3 -2.34 -53.62 -7.70
CA ASN A 3 -1.59 -52.36 -7.63
C ASN A 3 -1.59 -51.66 -8.99
N SER A 4 -1.71 -50.36 -9.01
CA SER A 4 -1.20 -49.52 -10.11
C SER A 4 -0.49 -48.29 -9.52
N SER A 5 0.81 -48.35 -9.52
CA SER A 5 1.77 -47.27 -9.30
C SER A 5 1.78 -46.35 -10.53
N SER A 6 1.54 -45.04 -10.35
CA SER A 6 1.82 -44.01 -11.35
C SER A 6 3.10 -43.26 -10.97
N SER A 7 4.16 -43.54 -11.74
CA SER A 7 5.45 -42.87 -11.74
C SER A 7 5.33 -41.48 -12.40
N GLY A 8 5.61 -40.40 -11.64
CA GLY A 8 5.74 -39.05 -12.16
C GLY A 8 7.10 -38.87 -12.85
N PHE A 9 7.07 -38.43 -14.11
CA PHE A 9 8.25 -38.04 -14.87
C PHE A 9 8.62 -36.58 -14.52
N ILE A 10 9.83 -36.42 -13.99
CA ILE A 10 10.46 -35.11 -13.82
C ILE A 10 11.36 -34.87 -15.02
N TYR A 11 11.09 -33.86 -15.83
CA TYR A 11 11.99 -33.41 -16.90
C TYR A 11 12.95 -32.33 -16.35
N PRO A 12 14.25 -32.47 -16.52
CA PRO A 12 15.19 -31.38 -16.23
C PRO A 12 15.26 -30.42 -17.44
N LEU A 13 15.11 -29.12 -17.16
CA LEU A 13 15.36 -28.06 -18.13
C LEU A 13 16.87 -27.83 -18.29
N PRO A 14 17.39 -27.60 -19.51
CA PRO A 14 18.81 -27.31 -19.71
C PRO A 14 19.16 -25.87 -19.33
N PHE A 15 20.25 -25.72 -18.57
CA PHE A 15 20.93 -24.46 -18.33
C PHE A 15 21.67 -24.03 -19.60
N GLU A 16 21.23 -22.99 -20.28
CA GLU A 16 22.02 -22.30 -21.28
C GLU A 16 22.87 -21.19 -20.65
N THR A 17 24.16 -21.35 -20.77
CA THR A 17 25.17 -20.38 -20.34
C THR A 17 25.25 -19.27 -21.39
N LEU A 18 24.72 -18.07 -21.07
CA LEU A 18 24.87 -16.87 -21.90
C LEU A 18 26.23 -16.23 -21.64
N THR A 19 27.16 -16.40 -22.58
CA THR A 19 28.42 -15.65 -22.67
C THR A 19 28.15 -14.26 -23.21
N LEU A 20 28.32 -13.23 -22.38
CA LEU A 20 28.24 -11.81 -22.75
C LEU A 20 29.55 -11.40 -23.47
N GLY A 21 29.48 -11.29 -24.78
CA GLY A 21 30.50 -10.66 -25.61
C GLY A 21 30.39 -9.16 -25.49
N ALA A 22 31.45 -8.52 -24.96
CA ALA A 22 31.58 -7.09 -24.85
C ALA A 22 31.94 -6.43 -26.20
N HIS A 23 31.00 -5.62 -26.74
CA HIS A 23 31.35 -4.53 -27.66
C HIS A 23 30.39 -3.36 -27.37
N ARG A 24 30.92 -2.39 -26.64
CA ARG A 24 30.26 -1.10 -26.41
C ARG A 24 30.90 -0.05 -27.32
N PRO A 25 30.15 0.64 -28.18
CA PRO A 25 30.70 1.81 -28.91
C PRO A 25 30.90 2.98 -27.91
N PRO A 26 31.84 3.90 -28.17
CA PRO A 26 32.10 5.01 -27.27
C PRO A 26 30.95 6.01 -27.28
N HIS A 27 30.49 6.37 -26.07
CA HIS A 27 29.47 7.39 -25.88
C HIS A 27 29.98 8.78 -26.19
N PRO A 28 29.20 9.65 -26.85
CA PRO A 28 29.54 11.05 -27.02
C PRO A 28 29.59 11.77 -25.67
N SER A 29 30.60 12.64 -25.53
CA SER A 29 30.82 13.46 -24.34
C SER A 29 29.60 14.34 -24.04
N TRP A 30 28.98 14.10 -22.88
CA TRP A 30 27.91 14.95 -22.36
C TRP A 30 28.54 16.31 -21.99
N SER A 31 27.96 17.40 -22.48
CA SER A 31 28.43 18.76 -22.23
C SER A 31 28.23 19.12 -20.73
N ASN A 32 29.15 19.96 -20.21
CA ASN A 32 29.11 20.46 -18.81
C ASN A 32 27.76 21.07 -18.38
N ALA A 33 26.96 21.54 -19.35
CA ALA A 33 25.63 22.10 -19.12
C ALA A 33 24.62 21.09 -18.49
N CYS A 34 24.76 19.79 -18.82
CA CYS A 34 23.91 18.76 -18.19
C CYS A 34 24.29 18.49 -16.71
N ASN A 35 25.59 18.59 -16.39
CA ASN A 35 26.06 18.39 -15.03
C ASN A 35 25.68 19.55 -14.10
N GLU A 36 25.70 20.79 -14.61
CA GLU A 36 25.25 21.97 -13.85
C GLU A 36 23.74 21.97 -13.62
N ALA A 37 22.92 21.53 -14.58
CA ALA A 37 21.49 21.39 -14.42
C ALA A 37 21.14 20.30 -13.40
N LEU A 38 21.87 19.18 -13.40
CA LEU A 38 21.69 18.09 -12.44
C LEU A 38 22.11 18.52 -11.03
N ALA A 39 23.22 19.25 -10.88
CA ALA A 39 23.69 19.79 -9.61
C ALA A 39 22.73 20.83 -9.04
N ALA A 40 22.17 21.72 -9.87
CA ALA A 40 21.17 22.70 -9.47
C ALA A 40 19.85 22.06 -9.06
N HIS A 41 19.48 20.92 -9.67
CA HIS A 41 18.29 20.14 -9.27
C HIS A 41 18.50 19.43 -7.95
N LEU A 42 19.67 18.85 -7.71
CA LEU A 42 20.04 18.22 -6.44
C LEU A 42 20.13 19.21 -5.29
N LEU A 43 20.64 20.43 -5.52
CA LEU A 43 20.66 21.47 -4.47
C LEU A 43 19.24 21.98 -4.10
N LYS A 44 18.30 22.00 -5.04
CA LYS A 44 16.90 22.35 -4.76
C LYS A 44 16.17 21.28 -3.96
N VAL A 45 16.55 20.02 -4.10
CA VAL A 45 15.95 18.90 -3.33
C VAL A 45 16.42 18.92 -1.88
N THR A 46 17.61 19.45 -1.59
CA THR A 46 18.18 19.45 -0.20
C THR A 46 17.65 20.59 0.67
N THR A 47 16.94 21.59 0.11
CA THR A 47 16.39 22.73 0.88
C THR A 47 14.85 22.74 0.94
N MET A 48 14.19 21.78 0.35
CA MET A 48 12.77 21.55 0.63
C MET A 48 12.64 20.74 1.93
N THR A 49 12.68 21.42 3.05
CA THR A 49 11.95 20.95 4.24
C THR A 49 10.56 20.63 3.73
N GLU A 50 10.21 19.34 3.64
CA GLU A 50 8.84 18.91 3.41
C GLU A 50 7.97 19.56 4.47
N GLN A 51 7.36 20.69 4.11
CA GLN A 51 6.14 21.10 4.76
C GLN A 51 5.12 20.06 4.31
N HIS A 52 5.08 18.96 5.05
CA HIS A 52 4.01 17.98 5.00
C HIS A 52 2.75 18.75 5.38
N THR A 53 2.07 19.32 4.37
CA THR A 53 0.66 19.62 4.55
C THR A 53 0.00 18.29 4.84
N PRO A 54 -0.58 18.09 6.04
CA PRO A 54 -1.22 16.82 6.33
C PRO A 54 -2.26 16.60 5.24
N PHE A 55 -2.16 15.46 4.55
CA PHE A 55 -3.16 15.04 3.57
C PHE A 55 -4.50 15.00 4.29
N THR A 56 -5.30 16.04 4.14
CA THR A 56 -6.67 16.09 4.64
C THR A 56 -7.52 15.39 3.60
N ALA A 57 -7.96 14.17 3.90
CA ALA A 57 -9.06 13.59 3.16
C ALA A 57 -10.21 14.60 3.20
N ASP A 58 -10.77 14.95 2.06
CA ASP A 58 -11.86 15.93 1.94
C ASP A 58 -13.11 15.53 2.77
N THR A 59 -13.13 14.31 3.27
CA THR A 59 -14.22 13.71 4.04
C THR A 59 -13.63 13.00 5.26
N PRO A 60 -14.15 13.26 6.47
CA PRO A 60 -13.70 12.55 7.68
C PRO A 60 -14.02 11.05 7.58
N PRO A 61 -13.21 10.19 8.19
CA PRO A 61 -13.48 8.76 8.22
C PRO A 61 -14.77 8.47 8.98
N ILE A 62 -15.46 7.38 8.61
CA ILE A 62 -16.54 6.82 9.40
C ILE A 62 -15.91 6.09 10.60
N GLU A 63 -16.45 6.29 11.79
CA GLU A 63 -15.98 5.64 13.00
C GLU A 63 -17.13 4.94 13.72
N ILE A 64 -16.89 3.68 14.12
CA ILE A 64 -17.84 2.88 14.91
C ILE A 64 -17.11 2.34 16.12
N GLU A 65 -17.67 2.54 17.30
CA GLU A 65 -17.17 1.98 18.54
C GLU A 65 -18.09 0.86 19.04
N THR A 66 -17.51 -0.30 19.35
CA THR A 66 -18.28 -1.45 19.86
C THR A 66 -18.55 -1.38 21.36
N GLY A 67 -18.01 -0.39 22.05
CA GLY A 67 -18.21 -0.16 23.49
C GLY A 67 -17.50 1.10 23.97
N GLN A 68 -17.65 1.41 25.25
CA GLN A 68 -16.98 2.56 25.85
C GLN A 68 -15.48 2.32 26.02
N ASN A 69 -14.67 3.38 25.86
CA ASN A 69 -13.22 3.36 26.05
C ASN A 69 -12.53 2.27 25.20
N PRO A 70 -12.59 2.35 23.87
CA PRO A 70 -11.95 1.38 22.98
C PRO A 70 -10.49 1.14 23.33
N GLN A 71 -10.11 -0.12 23.44
CA GLN A 71 -8.75 -0.55 23.75
C GLN A 71 -7.99 -1.03 22.52
N TRP A 72 -8.71 -1.20 21.40
CA TRP A 72 -8.21 -1.66 20.13
C TRP A 72 -8.78 -0.80 19.02
N SER A 73 -8.04 -0.68 17.92
CA SER A 73 -8.52 0.00 16.72
C SER A 73 -8.30 -0.85 15.48
N VAL A 74 -9.24 -0.81 14.56
CA VAL A 74 -9.15 -1.40 13.23
C VAL A 74 -9.30 -0.28 12.21
N ILE A 75 -8.26 -0.01 11.42
CA ILE A 75 -8.30 0.93 10.31
C ILE A 75 -8.54 0.11 9.04
N TRP A 76 -9.72 0.27 8.45
CA TRP A 76 -10.19 -0.57 7.33
C TRP A 76 -10.29 0.22 6.03
N MET A 77 -9.43 -0.08 5.07
CA MET A 77 -9.34 0.60 3.78
C MET A 77 -10.16 -0.14 2.71
N HIS A 78 -11.06 0.58 2.04
CA HIS A 78 -11.93 0.07 0.97
C HIS A 78 -11.16 -0.19 -0.34
N GLY A 79 -11.82 -0.88 -1.29
CA GLY A 79 -11.29 -1.12 -2.64
C GLY A 79 -11.41 0.10 -3.57
N LEU A 80 -10.84 -0.01 -4.77
CA LEU A 80 -10.93 1.01 -5.81
C LEU A 80 -12.39 1.34 -6.15
N GLY A 81 -12.73 2.62 -6.19
CA GLY A 81 -14.07 3.10 -6.56
C GLY A 81 -15.13 3.01 -5.48
N ALA A 82 -14.87 2.30 -4.37
CA ALA A 82 -15.70 2.28 -3.18
C ALA A 82 -15.42 3.47 -2.27
N ASP A 83 -15.98 3.49 -1.06
CA ASP A 83 -15.70 4.47 -0.03
C ASP A 83 -15.74 3.82 1.39
N GLY A 84 -15.57 4.62 2.43
CA GLY A 84 -15.53 4.12 3.81
C GLY A 84 -16.81 3.40 4.25
N SER A 85 -17.97 3.64 3.63
CA SER A 85 -19.21 2.98 4.00
C SER A 85 -19.34 1.53 3.48
N ASP A 86 -18.48 1.13 2.55
CA ASP A 86 -18.51 -0.19 1.91
C ASP A 86 -18.36 -1.34 2.92
N PHE A 87 -17.52 -1.16 3.93
CA PHE A 87 -17.27 -2.16 4.97
C PHE A 87 -17.90 -1.80 6.34
N GLU A 88 -18.63 -0.70 6.46
CA GLU A 88 -19.29 -0.32 7.71
C GLU A 88 -20.17 -1.45 8.30
N PRO A 89 -20.97 -2.19 7.49
CA PRO A 89 -21.83 -3.25 8.01
C PRO A 89 -21.07 -4.42 8.64
N ILE A 90 -19.80 -4.61 8.31
CA ILE A 90 -18.98 -5.72 8.81
C ILE A 90 -18.88 -5.75 10.33
N VAL A 91 -18.95 -4.57 10.99
CA VAL A 91 -18.81 -4.46 12.44
C VAL A 91 -19.91 -5.25 13.17
N ALA A 92 -21.12 -5.15 12.66
CA ALA A 92 -22.25 -5.91 13.22
C ALA A 92 -22.17 -7.41 12.87
N GLU A 93 -21.68 -7.73 11.66
CA GLU A 93 -21.61 -9.11 11.17
C GLU A 93 -20.48 -9.92 11.83
N LEU A 94 -19.41 -9.27 12.27
CA LEU A 94 -18.31 -9.95 12.97
C LEU A 94 -18.75 -10.63 14.26
N GLY A 95 -19.82 -10.16 14.89
CA GLY A 95 -20.43 -10.83 16.05
C GLY A 95 -19.44 -11.11 17.18
N LEU A 96 -18.71 -10.11 17.66
CA LEU A 96 -17.63 -10.23 18.64
C LEU A 96 -18.12 -9.81 20.06
N PRO A 97 -19.08 -10.53 20.69
CA PRO A 97 -19.69 -10.10 21.95
C PRO A 97 -18.70 -10.09 23.13
N ASP A 98 -17.70 -10.96 23.09
CA ASP A 98 -16.71 -11.12 24.17
C ASP A 98 -15.39 -10.38 23.89
N ALA A 99 -15.30 -9.68 22.76
CA ALA A 99 -14.11 -8.90 22.43
C ALA A 99 -14.02 -7.63 23.31
N PRO A 100 -12.82 -7.15 23.61
CA PRO A 100 -12.66 -5.83 24.21
C PRO A 100 -13.27 -4.76 23.30
N ALA A 101 -13.66 -3.62 23.88
CA ALA A 101 -14.19 -2.51 23.10
C ALA A 101 -13.17 -2.08 22.03
N MET A 102 -13.64 -1.98 20.78
CA MET A 102 -12.86 -1.68 19.59
C MET A 102 -13.41 -0.44 18.90
N ARG A 103 -12.51 0.32 18.26
CA ARG A 103 -12.88 1.39 17.32
C ARG A 103 -12.53 0.94 15.91
N PHE A 104 -13.55 0.90 15.07
CA PHE A 104 -13.41 0.69 13.63
C PHE A 104 -13.38 2.05 12.94
N ILE A 105 -12.39 2.25 12.08
CA ILE A 105 -12.13 3.49 11.35
C ILE A 105 -12.13 3.15 9.87
N PHE A 106 -13.04 3.73 9.11
CA PHE A 106 -13.21 3.52 7.69
C PHE A 106 -12.88 4.83 6.96
N PRO A 107 -11.61 5.07 6.61
CA PRO A 107 -11.22 6.27 5.89
C PRO A 107 -11.70 6.23 4.43
N HIS A 108 -11.90 7.42 3.86
CA HIS A 108 -12.19 7.58 2.45
C HIS A 108 -10.90 7.84 1.70
N ALA A 109 -10.66 7.10 0.60
CA ALA A 109 -9.59 7.43 -0.33
C ALA A 109 -9.89 8.77 -1.02
N PRO A 110 -8.87 9.51 -1.46
CA PRO A 110 -9.06 10.74 -2.22
C PRO A 110 -9.74 10.47 -3.56
N LEU A 111 -10.42 11.49 -4.11
CA LEU A 111 -10.88 11.48 -5.50
C LEU A 111 -9.68 11.77 -6.40
N ARG A 112 -9.41 10.87 -7.34
CA ARG A 112 -8.35 11.04 -8.34
C ARG A 112 -8.71 10.38 -9.66
N PRO A 113 -8.16 10.85 -10.80
CA PRO A 113 -8.30 10.14 -12.06
C PRO A 113 -7.59 8.79 -11.99
N VAL A 114 -8.21 7.73 -12.52
CA VAL A 114 -7.65 6.38 -12.56
C VAL A 114 -7.35 6.01 -14.01
N THR A 115 -6.07 5.91 -14.34
CA THR A 115 -5.57 5.75 -15.72
C THR A 115 -6.10 4.48 -16.39
N CYS A 116 -6.07 3.32 -15.71
CA CYS A 116 -6.58 2.07 -16.26
C CYS A 116 -8.10 2.08 -16.54
N ASN A 117 -8.83 3.05 -15.96
CA ASN A 117 -10.26 3.28 -16.21
C ASN A 117 -10.51 4.51 -17.11
N GLY A 118 -9.58 4.80 -18.03
CA GLY A 118 -9.72 5.91 -18.98
C GLY A 118 -9.68 7.31 -18.33
N GLY A 119 -9.07 7.43 -17.16
CA GLY A 119 -8.96 8.70 -16.43
C GLY A 119 -10.25 9.09 -15.68
N TYR A 120 -11.21 8.16 -15.51
CA TYR A 120 -12.40 8.44 -14.72
C TYR A 120 -12.04 8.77 -13.28
N VAL A 121 -12.62 9.87 -12.73
CA VAL A 121 -12.35 10.33 -11.37
C VAL A 121 -13.18 9.50 -10.38
N MET A 122 -12.52 8.81 -9.49
CA MET A 122 -13.13 8.00 -8.44
C MET A 122 -12.27 7.98 -7.19
N ARG A 123 -12.79 7.45 -6.09
CA ARG A 123 -11.99 7.23 -4.88
C ARG A 123 -10.96 6.14 -5.15
N ALA A 124 -9.70 6.50 -4.99
CA ALA A 124 -8.57 5.61 -5.21
C ALA A 124 -7.40 5.98 -4.29
N TRP A 125 -6.81 4.98 -3.66
CA TRP A 125 -5.65 5.16 -2.78
C TRP A 125 -4.41 5.59 -3.58
N TYR A 126 -4.27 5.08 -4.80
CA TYR A 126 -3.22 5.42 -5.76
C TYR A 126 -3.72 5.16 -7.18
N ASP A 127 -3.10 5.77 -8.18
CA ASP A 127 -3.46 5.50 -9.57
C ASP A 127 -2.97 4.11 -10.00
N ILE A 128 -3.76 3.41 -10.78
CA ILE A 128 -3.39 2.17 -11.46
C ILE A 128 -3.18 2.49 -12.94
N ILE A 129 -1.93 2.52 -13.36
CA ILE A 129 -1.54 2.88 -14.72
C ILE A 129 -1.81 1.71 -15.67
N SER A 130 -1.44 0.49 -15.26
CA SER A 130 -1.68 -0.74 -16.02
C SER A 130 -1.94 -1.92 -15.09
N LEU A 131 -2.92 -2.77 -15.46
CA LEU A 131 -3.23 -4.03 -14.78
C LEU A 131 -2.67 -5.25 -15.50
N ALA A 132 -2.02 -5.08 -16.66
CA ALA A 132 -1.45 -6.19 -17.40
C ALA A 132 -0.40 -6.93 -16.57
N PRO A 133 -0.43 -8.27 -16.48
CA PRO A 133 0.43 -9.04 -15.58
C PRO A 133 1.93 -8.73 -15.72
N ASP A 134 2.39 -8.56 -16.97
CA ASP A 134 3.81 -8.36 -17.29
C ASP A 134 4.25 -6.89 -17.23
N THR A 135 3.31 -5.95 -17.16
CA THR A 135 3.56 -4.50 -17.20
C THR A 135 2.76 -3.75 -16.16
N ARG A 136 2.45 -4.38 -15.03
CA ARG A 136 1.73 -3.69 -13.95
C ARG A 136 2.54 -2.48 -13.50
N GLN A 137 2.00 -1.32 -13.72
CA GLN A 137 2.54 -0.05 -13.25
C GLN A 137 1.55 0.60 -12.29
N ILE A 138 2.06 0.99 -11.16
CA ILE A 138 1.30 1.68 -10.13
C ILE A 138 1.94 3.03 -9.84
N ASP A 139 1.14 3.96 -9.37
CA ASP A 139 1.59 5.25 -8.88
C ASP A 139 2.21 5.09 -7.49
N GLU A 140 3.54 4.95 -7.44
CA GLU A 140 4.26 4.82 -6.16
C GLU A 140 4.15 6.09 -5.30
N ALA A 141 4.04 7.28 -5.92
CA ALA A 141 3.86 8.53 -5.18
C ALA A 141 2.51 8.55 -4.46
N GLY A 142 1.41 8.26 -5.15
CA GLY A 142 0.09 8.15 -4.53
C GLY A 142 0.00 7.03 -3.50
N LEU A 143 0.75 5.95 -3.71
CA LEU A 143 0.84 4.87 -2.72
C LEU A 143 1.53 5.34 -1.43
N LEU A 144 2.61 6.13 -1.53
CA LEU A 144 3.30 6.73 -0.38
C LEU A 144 2.44 7.78 0.33
N GLU A 145 1.67 8.57 -0.41
CA GLU A 145 0.67 9.49 0.16
C GLU A 145 -0.36 8.74 1.00
N SER A 146 -0.89 7.64 0.48
CA SER A 146 -1.85 6.79 1.19
C SER A 146 -1.23 6.14 2.44
N ARG A 147 0.04 5.71 2.38
CA ARG A 147 0.79 5.25 3.55
C ARG A 147 0.89 6.36 4.61
N ALA A 148 1.17 7.59 4.21
CA ALA A 148 1.25 8.72 5.14
C ALA A 148 -0.09 9.00 5.83
N LEU A 149 -1.22 8.91 5.10
CA LEU A 149 -2.55 9.01 5.67
C LEU A 149 -2.79 7.93 6.74
N VAL A 150 -2.46 6.67 6.42
CA VAL A 150 -2.64 5.56 7.38
C VAL A 150 -1.76 5.77 8.61
N ARG A 151 -0.51 6.21 8.44
CA ARG A 151 0.38 6.55 9.56
C ARG A 151 -0.24 7.63 10.46
N HIS A 152 -0.78 8.68 9.88
CA HIS A 152 -1.48 9.73 10.64
C HIS A 152 -2.68 9.18 11.42
N LEU A 153 -3.46 8.25 10.84
CA LEU A 153 -4.56 7.60 11.56
C LEU A 153 -4.06 6.75 12.74
N ILE A 154 -2.95 6.03 12.59
CA ILE A 154 -2.33 5.27 13.68
C ILE A 154 -1.87 6.21 14.80
N GLU A 155 -1.19 7.31 14.45
CA GLU A 155 -0.74 8.34 15.41
C GLU A 155 -1.93 8.97 16.15
N ARG A 156 -3.02 9.24 15.45
CA ARG A 156 -4.26 9.74 16.05
C ARG A 156 -4.84 8.75 17.07
N GLU A 157 -4.82 7.47 16.78
CA GLU A 157 -5.26 6.44 17.73
C GLU A 157 -4.34 6.37 18.94
N GLY A 158 -3.03 6.51 18.77
CA GLY A 158 -2.08 6.64 19.87
C GLY A 158 -2.41 7.82 20.78
N ALA A 159 -2.72 8.98 20.22
CA ALA A 159 -3.14 10.17 20.98
C ALA A 159 -4.48 9.99 21.71
N ARG A 160 -5.34 9.07 21.23
CA ARG A 160 -6.63 8.68 21.83
C ARG A 160 -6.53 7.53 22.83
N GLY A 161 -5.31 7.06 23.13
CA GLY A 161 -5.04 6.02 24.13
C GLY A 161 -4.98 4.59 23.61
N VAL A 162 -4.99 4.38 22.28
CA VAL A 162 -4.79 3.07 21.64
C VAL A 162 -3.38 3.00 21.05
N PRO A 163 -2.42 2.32 21.71
CA PRO A 163 -1.06 2.21 21.20
C PRO A 163 -0.99 1.38 19.93
N SER A 164 0.08 1.55 19.14
CA SER A 164 0.23 0.91 17.83
C SER A 164 0.10 -0.62 17.88
N GLU A 165 0.59 -1.26 18.94
CA GLU A 165 0.50 -2.70 19.16
C GLU A 165 -0.94 -3.23 19.30
N ARG A 166 -1.90 -2.32 19.39
CA ARG A 166 -3.34 -2.62 19.44
C ARG A 166 -4.10 -2.08 18.23
N VAL A 167 -3.38 -1.65 17.19
CA VAL A 167 -3.95 -1.21 15.92
C VAL A 167 -3.82 -2.34 14.88
N ILE A 168 -4.94 -2.69 14.27
CA ILE A 168 -5.03 -3.63 13.14
C ILE A 168 -5.25 -2.82 11.87
N LEU A 169 -4.48 -3.08 10.83
CA LEU A 169 -4.74 -2.55 9.50
C LEU A 169 -5.48 -3.60 8.67
N ALA A 170 -6.67 -3.27 8.21
CA ALA A 170 -7.47 -4.11 7.33
C ALA A 170 -7.65 -3.43 5.98
N GLY A 171 -7.76 -4.22 4.90
CA GLY A 171 -8.05 -3.65 3.61
C GLY A 171 -8.40 -4.68 2.55
N PHE A 172 -9.25 -4.25 1.62
CA PHE A 172 -9.69 -5.04 0.49
C PHE A 172 -9.10 -4.50 -0.81
N SER A 173 -8.62 -5.39 -1.67
CA SER A 173 -8.11 -5.06 -3.00
C SER A 173 -7.04 -3.95 -2.94
N GLN A 174 -7.28 -2.77 -3.52
CA GLN A 174 -6.39 -1.62 -3.48
C GLN A 174 -6.10 -1.16 -2.03
N GLY A 175 -7.11 -1.14 -1.16
CA GLY A 175 -6.94 -0.82 0.26
C GLY A 175 -6.08 -1.85 1.00
N GLY A 176 -6.15 -3.13 0.61
CA GLY A 176 -5.29 -4.18 1.14
C GLY A 176 -3.82 -4.00 0.77
N ALA A 177 -3.54 -3.48 -0.44
CA ALA A 177 -2.19 -3.13 -0.85
C ALA A 177 -1.60 -2.00 0.01
N VAL A 178 -2.42 -1.00 0.35
CA VAL A 178 -2.03 0.08 1.29
C VAL A 178 -1.83 -0.48 2.70
N ALA A 179 -2.68 -1.41 3.16
CA ALA A 179 -2.52 -2.06 4.45
C ALA A 179 -1.19 -2.82 4.54
N TYR A 180 -0.81 -3.56 3.50
CA TYR A 180 0.48 -4.24 3.43
C TYR A 180 1.65 -3.26 3.51
N LEU A 181 1.68 -2.25 2.63
CA LEU A 181 2.77 -1.28 2.65
C LEU A 181 2.86 -0.58 4.00
N SER A 182 1.75 -0.06 4.51
CA SER A 182 1.73 0.68 5.77
C SER A 182 2.16 -0.18 6.96
N GLY A 183 1.66 -1.41 7.04
CA GLY A 183 1.93 -2.30 8.17
C GLY A 183 3.33 -2.90 8.15
N LEU A 184 3.86 -3.26 6.98
CA LEU A 184 5.20 -3.83 6.84
C LEU A 184 6.32 -2.79 6.99
N THR A 185 6.01 -1.50 6.77
CA THR A 185 6.98 -0.39 6.88
C THR A 185 6.70 0.52 8.08
N HIS A 186 5.83 0.11 9.00
CA HIS A 186 5.57 0.90 10.21
C HIS A 186 6.72 0.73 11.21
N PRO A 187 7.28 1.83 11.77
CA PRO A 187 8.48 1.76 12.62
C PRO A 187 8.24 1.07 13.97
N ALA A 188 6.99 1.03 14.43
CA ALA A 188 6.61 0.35 15.67
C ALA A 188 5.74 -0.88 15.37
N PRO A 189 5.71 -1.89 16.25
CA PRO A 189 4.83 -3.05 16.07
C PRO A 189 3.36 -2.64 15.95
N LEU A 190 2.64 -3.32 15.06
CA LEU A 190 1.19 -3.28 14.97
C LEU A 190 0.59 -4.60 15.45
N ALA A 191 -0.69 -4.61 15.81
CA ALA A 191 -1.39 -5.83 16.19
C ALA A 191 -1.47 -6.84 15.04
N GLY A 192 -1.64 -6.37 13.82
CA GLY A 192 -1.68 -7.23 12.64
C GLY A 192 -2.17 -6.53 11.38
N ILE A 193 -2.15 -7.31 10.29
CA ILE A 193 -2.65 -6.91 8.98
C ILE A 193 -3.68 -7.94 8.52
N ILE A 194 -4.85 -7.47 8.11
CA ILE A 194 -5.91 -8.26 7.46
C ILE A 194 -5.97 -7.81 6.00
N ALA A 195 -5.42 -8.64 5.11
CA ALA A 195 -5.32 -8.33 3.69
C ALA A 195 -6.26 -9.23 2.89
N LEU A 196 -7.31 -8.63 2.30
CA LEU A 196 -8.38 -9.34 1.60
C LEU A 196 -8.27 -9.11 0.10
N SER A 197 -8.17 -10.21 -0.68
CA SER A 197 -8.16 -10.19 -2.16
C SER A 197 -7.20 -9.14 -2.73
N THR A 198 -5.95 -9.13 -2.29
CA THR A 198 -4.97 -8.09 -2.55
C THR A 198 -3.60 -8.64 -2.92
N TYR A 199 -2.63 -7.76 -3.07
CA TYR A 199 -1.26 -8.06 -3.46
C TYR A 199 -0.28 -7.11 -2.77
N ILE A 200 1.00 -7.46 -2.70
CA ILE A 200 2.06 -6.54 -2.29
C ILE A 200 2.32 -5.56 -3.44
N PRO A 201 2.05 -4.25 -3.26
CA PRO A 201 2.02 -3.31 -4.38
C PRO A 201 3.42 -3.02 -4.95
N SER A 202 4.45 -3.01 -4.12
CA SER A 202 5.84 -2.78 -4.50
C SER A 202 6.77 -3.47 -3.51
N ALA A 203 7.42 -4.54 -3.97
CA ALA A 203 8.43 -5.24 -3.15
C ALA A 203 9.59 -4.30 -2.78
N ARG A 204 9.94 -3.37 -3.67
CA ARG A 204 11.01 -2.39 -3.47
C ARG A 204 10.71 -1.47 -2.28
N LEU A 205 9.47 -0.97 -2.18
CA LEU A 205 9.08 -0.07 -1.10
C LEU A 205 8.99 -0.78 0.26
N VAL A 206 8.76 -2.09 0.25
CA VAL A 206 8.72 -2.90 1.49
C VAL A 206 10.12 -3.34 1.94
N SER A 207 11.07 -3.47 1.00
CA SER A 207 12.42 -3.98 1.29
C SER A 207 13.43 -2.91 1.68
N ASN A 208 13.12 -1.61 1.50
CA ASN A 208 14.05 -0.51 1.71
C ASN A 208 13.87 0.22 3.06
N ASP A 209 12.97 -0.24 3.89
CA ASP A 209 12.81 0.12 5.30
C ASP A 209 13.26 -1.06 6.18
#